data_78bb71272cb7fd7c9f1d6582ef362a64
#
_entry.id   78bb71272cb7fd7c9f1d6582ef362a64
#
_cell.length_a   1.000
_cell.length_b   1.000
_cell.length_c   1.000
_cell.angle_alpha   90.00
_cell.angle_beta   90.00
_cell.angle_gamma   90.00
#
_symmetry.space_group_name_H-M   'P 1'
#
loop_
_entity.id
_entity.type
_entity.pdbx_description
1 polymer ?
#
loop_
_entity_poly.entity_id
_entity_poly.type
_entity_poly.pdbx_seq_one_letter_code
_entity_poly.pdbx_strand_id
1 'polypeptide(L)'
;MFQYKCLNPISACGISLFTEEYKQVEELQEADAVLVRSAAMHDMQEVPNLLAVARAGAGVNNIPVADYSDKGIVVFNTPGANANGVKEMVIAGMLLASRDLIGGNKWVE
;
A
#
# COMPACT_ATOMS: atom_id res chain seq x y z
N MET A 1 11.30 -19.91 -9.22
CA MET A 1 10.47 -18.74 -9.56
C MET A 1 9.60 -18.38 -8.37
N PHE A 2 9.62 -17.12 -7.97
CA PHE A 2 8.76 -16.62 -6.88
C PHE A 2 7.46 -16.08 -7.45
N GLN A 3 6.36 -16.29 -6.73
CA GLN A 3 5.04 -15.81 -7.12
C GLN A 3 4.57 -14.74 -6.16
N TYR A 4 4.02 -13.64 -6.70
CA TYR A 4 3.50 -12.56 -5.88
C TYR A 4 2.08 -12.19 -6.27
N LYS A 5 1.31 -11.73 -5.29
CA LYS A 5 -0.07 -11.25 -5.46
C LYS A 5 -0.18 -9.80 -5.05
N CYS A 6 -0.84 -8.99 -5.86
CA CYS A 6 -1.18 -7.61 -5.50
C CYS A 6 -2.63 -7.59 -4.99
N LEU A 7 -2.83 -7.23 -3.73
CA LEU A 7 -4.17 -7.10 -3.14
C LEU A 7 -4.84 -5.77 -3.50
N ASN A 8 -4.03 -4.78 -3.83
CA ASN A 8 -4.48 -3.48 -4.34
C ASN A 8 -3.75 -3.19 -5.64
N PRO A 9 -4.28 -2.29 -6.49
CA PRO A 9 -3.53 -1.83 -7.65
C PRO A 9 -2.20 -1.21 -7.24
N ILE A 10 -1.12 -1.72 -7.80
CA ILE A 10 0.24 -1.21 -7.58
C ILE A 10 0.72 -0.61 -8.90
N SER A 11 1.43 0.50 -8.83
CA SER A 11 1.92 1.22 -10.02
C SER A 11 2.71 0.30 -10.95
N ALA A 12 2.41 0.37 -12.25
CA ALA A 12 3.14 -0.37 -13.27
C ALA A 12 4.63 -0.03 -13.27
N CYS A 13 5.01 1.19 -12.87
CA CYS A 13 6.42 1.57 -12.74
C CYS A 13 7.17 0.69 -11.75
N GLY A 14 6.53 0.34 -10.64
CA GLY A 14 7.13 -0.56 -9.64
C GLY A 14 7.12 -2.01 -10.11
N ILE A 15 5.99 -2.46 -10.63
CA ILE A 15 5.83 -3.84 -11.09
C ILE A 15 6.82 -4.18 -12.22
N SER A 16 7.08 -3.24 -13.11
CA SER A 16 8.01 -3.45 -14.23
C SER A 16 9.47 -3.68 -13.80
N LEU A 17 9.81 -3.41 -12.54
CA LEU A 17 11.14 -3.67 -12.02
C LEU A 17 11.36 -5.14 -11.67
N PHE A 18 10.31 -5.92 -11.56
CA PHE A 18 10.46 -7.36 -11.32
C PHE A 18 11.02 -8.05 -12.56
N THR A 19 11.97 -8.94 -12.33
CA THR A 19 12.59 -9.74 -13.38
C THR A 19 11.73 -10.97 -13.71
N GLU A 20 12.18 -11.79 -14.65
CA GLU A 20 11.51 -13.04 -15.04
C GLU A 20 11.45 -14.09 -13.91
N GLU A 21 12.23 -13.90 -12.85
CA GLU A 21 12.22 -14.76 -11.67
C GLU A 21 10.97 -14.58 -10.81
N TYR A 22 10.19 -13.52 -11.06
CA TYR A 22 8.99 -13.18 -10.31
C TYR A 22 7.78 -13.19 -11.21
N LYS A 23 6.73 -13.87 -10.78
CA LYS A 23 5.48 -13.98 -11.53
C LYS A 23 4.31 -13.49 -10.71
N GLN A 24 3.50 -12.60 -11.28
CA GLN A 24 2.25 -12.17 -10.66
C GLN A 24 1.20 -13.28 -10.81
N VAL A 25 0.52 -13.62 -9.71
CA VAL A 25 -0.54 -14.63 -9.70
C VAL A 25 -1.86 -14.02 -9.26
N GLU A 26 -2.95 -14.62 -9.72
CA GLU A 26 -4.30 -14.19 -9.33
C GLU A 26 -4.77 -14.85 -8.04
N GLU A 27 -4.33 -16.07 -7.79
CA GLU A 27 -4.73 -16.84 -6.61
C GLU A 27 -3.82 -16.52 -5.43
N LEU A 28 -4.41 -16.03 -4.34
CA LEU A 28 -3.67 -15.69 -3.13
C LEU A 28 -2.92 -16.89 -2.54
N GLN A 29 -3.53 -18.07 -2.60
CA GLN A 29 -2.97 -19.29 -2.01
C GLN A 29 -1.68 -19.75 -2.69
N GLU A 30 -1.41 -19.29 -3.89
CA GLU A 30 -0.20 -19.62 -4.63
C GLU A 30 0.95 -18.63 -4.37
N ALA A 31 0.70 -17.55 -3.64
CA ALA A 31 1.66 -16.47 -3.50
C ALA A 31 2.76 -16.78 -2.49
N ASP A 32 3.99 -16.45 -2.84
CA ASP A 32 5.14 -16.43 -1.93
C ASP A 32 5.28 -15.06 -1.27
N ALA A 33 4.78 -14.00 -1.92
CA ALA A 33 4.79 -12.63 -1.42
C ALA A 33 3.50 -11.90 -1.78
N VAL A 34 3.14 -10.93 -0.95
CA VAL A 34 1.95 -10.10 -1.16
C VAL A 34 2.36 -8.62 -1.17
N LEU A 35 1.88 -7.90 -2.17
CA LEU A 35 1.97 -6.45 -2.23
C LEU A 35 0.60 -5.86 -1.89
N VAL A 36 0.54 -4.96 -0.94
CA VAL A 36 -0.71 -4.41 -0.41
C VAL A 36 -0.59 -2.91 -0.19
N ARG A 37 -1.71 -2.21 -0.25
CA ARG A 37 -1.82 -0.81 0.18
C ARG A 37 -2.76 -0.70 1.36
N SER A 38 -4.05 -0.67 1.09
CA SER A 38 -5.11 -0.42 2.09
C SER A 38 -5.95 -1.65 2.41
N ALA A 39 -5.82 -2.73 1.66
CA ALA A 39 -6.60 -3.94 1.91
C ALA A 39 -6.35 -4.48 3.31
N ALA A 40 -7.42 -4.88 3.99
CA ALA A 40 -7.33 -5.49 5.32
C ALA A 40 -6.87 -6.94 5.19
N MET A 41 -5.88 -7.32 5.98
CA MET A 41 -5.30 -8.66 5.95
C MET A 41 -5.59 -9.46 7.22
N HIS A 42 -6.26 -8.86 8.22
CA HIS A 42 -6.50 -9.53 9.51
C HIS A 42 -7.44 -10.74 9.40
N ASP A 43 -8.41 -10.68 8.49
CA ASP A 43 -9.42 -11.74 8.33
C ASP A 43 -9.13 -12.65 7.12
N MET A 44 -7.96 -12.53 6.53
CA MET A 44 -7.59 -13.36 5.39
C MET A 44 -7.26 -14.78 5.82
N GLN A 45 -7.57 -15.73 4.94
CA GLN A 45 -7.20 -17.12 5.14
C GLN A 45 -5.67 -17.25 5.15
N GLU A 46 -5.19 -18.26 5.84
CA GLU A 46 -3.77 -18.56 5.88
C GLU A 46 -3.24 -18.89 4.49
N VAL A 47 -2.11 -18.30 4.14
CA VAL A 47 -1.42 -18.54 2.87
C VAL A 47 -0.19 -19.44 3.18
N PRO A 48 -0.21 -20.72 2.78
CA PRO A 48 0.77 -21.69 3.28
C PRO A 48 2.22 -21.40 2.87
N ASN A 49 2.43 -20.77 1.72
CA ASN A 49 3.78 -20.51 1.20
C ASN A 49 4.24 -19.07 1.37
N LEU A 50 3.50 -18.26 2.11
CA LEU A 50 3.80 -16.83 2.23
C LEU A 50 5.11 -16.61 2.99
N LEU A 51 6.01 -15.88 2.38
CA LEU A 51 7.33 -15.53 2.93
C LEU A 51 7.42 -14.06 3.33
N ALA A 52 6.75 -13.18 2.58
CA ALA A 52 6.87 -11.74 2.78
C ALA A 52 5.60 -10.99 2.40
N VAL A 53 5.37 -9.89 3.10
CA VAL A 53 4.33 -8.91 2.78
C VAL A 53 4.99 -7.55 2.69
N ALA A 54 4.72 -6.81 1.62
CA ALA A 54 5.22 -5.46 1.45
C ALA A 54 4.06 -4.50 1.27
N ARG A 55 3.99 -3.48 2.11
CA ARG A 55 2.98 -2.43 2.00
C ARG A 55 3.50 -1.23 1.25
N ALA A 56 2.75 -0.80 0.25
CA ALA A 56 2.97 0.48 -0.43
C ALA A 56 2.34 1.59 0.43
N GLY A 57 2.95 1.87 1.58
CA GLY A 57 2.48 2.84 2.55
C GLY A 57 3.26 2.75 3.86
N ALA A 58 3.11 3.73 4.73
CA ALA A 58 3.89 3.83 5.96
C ALA A 58 3.32 2.99 7.11
N GLY A 59 2.01 3.03 7.33
CA GLY A 59 1.38 2.30 8.42
C GLY A 59 1.23 0.82 8.13
N VAL A 60 1.10 -0.01 9.15
CA VAL A 60 0.94 -1.45 9.03
C VAL A 60 -0.26 -1.98 9.82
N ASN A 61 -1.18 -1.10 10.20
CA ASN A 61 -2.35 -1.45 11.00
C ASN A 61 -3.31 -2.41 10.30
N ASN A 62 -3.26 -2.52 8.99
CA ASN A 62 -4.07 -3.45 8.19
C ASN A 62 -3.42 -4.83 8.02
N ILE A 63 -2.24 -5.04 8.59
CA ILE A 63 -1.47 -6.29 8.47
C ILE A 63 -1.29 -6.90 9.86
N PRO A 64 -1.55 -8.21 10.04
CA PRO A 64 -1.36 -8.87 11.34
C PRO A 64 0.14 -9.16 11.59
N VAL A 65 0.90 -8.10 11.91
CA VAL A 65 2.37 -8.15 12.02
C VAL A 65 2.83 -9.16 13.06
N ALA A 66 2.17 -9.19 14.23
CA ALA A 66 2.55 -10.10 15.31
C ALA A 66 2.39 -11.57 14.90
N ASP A 67 1.26 -11.93 14.28
CA ASP A 67 1.01 -13.28 13.81
C ASP A 67 2.01 -13.69 12.72
N TYR A 68 2.30 -12.78 11.80
CA TYR A 68 3.25 -13.04 10.73
C TYR A 68 4.67 -13.18 11.24
N SER A 69 5.04 -12.41 12.26
CA SER A 69 6.32 -12.53 12.93
C SER A 69 6.50 -13.94 13.53
N ASP A 70 5.48 -14.44 14.21
CA ASP A 70 5.50 -15.78 14.79
C ASP A 70 5.61 -16.89 13.73
N LYS A 71 5.10 -16.66 12.53
CA LYS A 71 5.15 -17.60 11.41
C LYS A 71 6.40 -17.43 10.54
N GLY A 72 7.27 -16.49 10.85
CA GLY A 72 8.48 -16.23 10.07
C GLY A 72 8.22 -15.50 8.76
N ILE A 73 7.09 -14.78 8.66
CA ILE A 73 6.75 -13.95 7.49
C ILE A 73 7.26 -12.54 7.73
N VAL A 74 8.07 -12.03 6.82
CA VAL A 74 8.64 -10.68 6.91
C VAL A 74 7.63 -9.66 6.40
N VAL A 75 7.44 -8.57 7.15
CA VAL A 75 6.57 -7.46 6.75
C VAL A 75 7.42 -6.22 6.50
N PHE A 76 7.26 -5.65 5.30
CA PHE A 76 7.94 -4.41 4.90
C PHE A 76 6.92 -3.29 4.75
N ASN A 77 7.36 -2.07 4.96
CA ASN A 77 6.59 -0.86 4.69
C ASN A 77 7.45 0.14 3.89
N THR A 78 6.84 1.24 3.46
CA THR A 78 7.54 2.29 2.69
C THR A 78 7.37 3.64 3.40
N PRO A 79 8.05 3.85 4.56
CA PRO A 79 7.89 5.07 5.33
C PRO A 79 8.46 6.27 4.58
N GLY A 80 7.72 7.38 4.62
CA GLY A 80 8.16 8.64 4.04
C GLY A 80 7.95 8.80 2.54
N ALA A 81 7.54 7.76 1.81
CA ALA A 81 7.40 7.82 0.36
C ALA A 81 6.37 8.85 -0.11
N ASN A 82 5.26 9.02 0.65
CA ASN A 82 4.20 9.97 0.33
C ASN A 82 4.11 11.15 1.30
N ALA A 83 5.06 11.27 2.22
CA ALA A 83 4.99 12.28 3.30
C ALA A 83 4.94 13.71 2.77
N ASN A 84 5.72 14.02 1.75
CA ASN A 84 5.72 15.36 1.16
C ASN A 84 4.39 15.70 0.49
N GLY A 85 3.79 14.75 -0.23
CA GLY A 85 2.48 14.96 -0.84
C GLY A 85 1.39 15.23 0.20
N VAL A 86 1.40 14.49 1.30
CA VAL A 86 0.47 14.70 2.42
C VAL A 86 0.67 16.08 3.03
N LYS A 87 1.92 16.49 3.25
CA LYS A 87 2.26 17.84 3.76
C LYS A 87 1.70 18.92 2.86
N GLU A 88 1.87 18.81 1.56
CA GLU A 88 1.37 19.79 0.60
C GLU A 88 -0.16 19.89 0.64
N MET A 89 -0.86 18.77 0.74
CA MET A 89 -2.31 18.76 0.85
C MET A 89 -2.81 19.40 2.15
N VAL A 90 -2.10 19.17 3.26
CA VAL A 90 -2.45 19.82 4.54
C VAL A 90 -2.29 21.33 4.43
N ILE A 91 -1.20 21.81 3.88
CA ILE A 91 -0.97 23.24 3.68
C ILE A 91 -2.03 23.85 2.76
N ALA A 92 -2.35 23.19 1.65
CA ALA A 92 -3.39 23.62 0.73
C ALA A 92 -4.76 23.70 1.43
N GLY A 93 -5.09 22.70 2.25
CA GLY A 93 -6.32 22.69 3.04
C GLY A 93 -6.41 23.83 4.04
N MET A 94 -5.30 24.15 4.71
CA MET A 94 -5.22 25.29 5.63
C MET A 94 -5.48 26.62 4.91
N LEU A 95 -4.91 26.81 3.74
CA LEU A 95 -5.11 28.02 2.94
C LEU A 95 -6.54 28.13 2.42
N LEU A 96 -7.11 27.02 1.93
CA LEU A 96 -8.50 26.99 1.49
C LEU A 96 -9.46 27.30 2.63
N ALA A 97 -9.23 26.79 3.81
CA ALA A 97 -10.07 27.03 4.98
C ALA A 97 -9.99 28.48 5.47
N SER A 98 -8.80 29.09 5.42
CA SER A 98 -8.59 30.45 5.93
C SER A 98 -9.08 31.54 4.98
N ARG A 99 -9.18 31.24 3.68
CA ARG A 99 -9.49 32.24 2.65
C ARG A 99 -10.80 32.02 1.89
N ASP A 100 -11.52 30.97 2.18
CA ASP A 100 -12.73 30.57 1.44
C ASP A 100 -12.56 30.70 -0.09
N LEU A 101 -11.50 30.09 -0.60
CA LEU A 101 -11.17 30.19 -2.03
C LEU A 101 -12.26 29.56 -2.92
N ILE A 102 -12.88 28.47 -2.46
CA ILE A 102 -13.94 27.79 -3.20
C ILE A 102 -15.19 28.65 -3.31
N GLY A 103 -15.62 29.25 -2.19
CA GLY A 103 -16.76 30.19 -2.17
C GLY A 103 -16.48 31.44 -2.99
N GLY A 104 -15.28 32.00 -2.86
CA GLY A 104 -14.84 33.12 -3.66
C GLY A 104 -14.87 32.86 -5.17
N ASN A 105 -14.41 31.67 -5.58
CA ASN A 105 -14.45 31.30 -6.99
C ASN A 105 -15.88 31.24 -7.53
N LYS A 106 -16.79 30.65 -6.76
CA LYS A 106 -18.22 30.60 -7.13
C LYS A 106 -18.84 31.98 -7.23
N TRP A 107 -18.43 32.88 -6.33
CA TRP A 107 -18.98 34.23 -6.30
C TRP A 107 -18.60 35.06 -7.53
N VAL A 108 -17.41 34.88 -8.09
CA VAL A 108 -16.95 35.63 -9.27
C VAL A 108 -17.43 35.01 -10.60
N GLU A 109 -17.95 33.81 -10.59
CA GLU A 109 -18.60 33.24 -11.78
C GLU A 109 -19.91 34.02 -12.09
#